data_07f75b155fedb3993c4221f0f9decc34
#
_entry.id   07f75b155fedb3993c4221f0f9decc34
#
_cell.length_a   1.000
_cell.length_b   1.000
_cell.length_c   1.000
_cell.angle_alpha   90.00
_cell.angle_beta   90.00
_cell.angle_gamma   90.00
#
_symmetry.space_group_name_H-M   'P 1'
#
loop_
_entity.id
_entity.type
_entity.pdbx_description
1 polymer ?
#
loop_
_entity_poly.entity_id
_entity_poly.type
_entity_poly.pdbx_seq_one_letter_code
_entity_poly.pdbx_strand_id
1 'polypeptide(L)'
;HKIQTVAVEPAESPVMSGGEAGLHGIQGIGDGSKFLVDLKKVDDIMVISTEDAKSRMKQLIGTGLLVGISSGANVLASERWIEQNDPDGIVVTILCDRGERYLSCM
;
A
#
# COMPACT_ATOMS: atom_id res chain seq x y z
N HIS A 1 -10.51 -21.02 9.29
CA HIS A 1 -10.88 -19.66 8.85
C HIS A 1 -10.21 -19.33 7.53
N LYS A 2 -10.99 -18.77 6.63
CA LYS A 2 -10.48 -18.31 5.36
C LYS A 2 -10.17 -16.80 5.46
N ILE A 3 -8.89 -16.47 5.40
CA ILE A 3 -8.44 -15.08 5.39
C ILE A 3 -8.26 -14.65 3.94
N GLN A 4 -8.85 -13.52 3.58
CA GLN A 4 -8.58 -12.90 2.29
C GLN A 4 -7.30 -12.08 2.38
N THR A 5 -6.41 -12.30 1.41
CA THR A 5 -5.12 -11.63 1.34
C THR A 5 -5.13 -10.65 0.18
N VAL A 6 -4.82 -9.39 0.47
CA VAL A 6 -4.80 -8.31 -0.52
C VAL A 6 -3.38 -7.75 -0.60
N ALA A 7 -2.81 -7.75 -1.79
CA ALA A 7 -1.50 -7.16 -2.05
C ALA A 7 -1.65 -5.70 -2.44
N VAL A 8 -0.64 -4.89 -2.12
CA VAL A 8 -0.61 -3.47 -2.45
C VAL A 8 0.63 -3.19 -3.29
N GLU A 9 0.46 -2.49 -4.40
CA GLU A 9 1.58 -2.13 -5.26
C GLU A 9 1.43 -0.70 -5.80
N PRO A 10 2.54 -0.06 -6.22
CA PRO A 10 2.48 1.28 -6.78
C PRO A 10 1.79 1.28 -8.15
N ALA A 11 0.98 2.31 -8.39
CA ALA A 11 0.33 2.48 -9.70
C ALA A 11 1.36 2.71 -10.81
N GLU A 12 2.49 3.31 -10.47
CA GLU A 12 3.59 3.58 -11.42
C GLU A 12 4.41 2.33 -11.75
N SER A 13 4.24 1.24 -11.00
CA SER A 13 4.95 -0.02 -11.20
C SER A 13 4.06 -1.21 -10.83
N PRO A 14 2.91 -1.41 -11.54
CA PRO A 14 1.90 -2.40 -11.15
C PRO A 14 2.24 -3.80 -11.66
N VAL A 15 3.40 -4.32 -11.30
CA VAL A 15 3.96 -5.59 -11.82
C VAL A 15 3.08 -6.78 -11.45
N MET A 16 2.53 -6.82 -10.22
CA MET A 16 1.67 -7.92 -9.79
C MET A 16 0.33 -7.94 -10.53
N SER A 17 -0.12 -6.78 -11.01
CA SER A 17 -1.36 -6.65 -11.79
C SER A 17 -1.13 -6.88 -13.28
N GLY A 18 0.07 -7.27 -13.70
CA GLY A 18 0.40 -7.52 -15.10
C GLY A 18 0.92 -6.32 -15.86
N GLY A 19 1.14 -5.19 -15.19
CA GLY A 19 1.72 -4.00 -15.80
C GLY A 19 3.24 -4.03 -15.85
N GLU A 20 3.83 -2.99 -16.40
CA GLU A 20 5.27 -2.87 -16.51
C GLU A 20 5.87 -2.20 -15.28
N ALA A 21 7.09 -2.60 -14.92
CA ALA A 21 7.86 -1.96 -13.86
C ALA A 21 8.16 -0.51 -14.25
N GLY A 22 8.09 0.39 -13.28
CA GLY A 22 8.36 1.81 -13.48
C GLY A 22 8.89 2.44 -12.21
N LEU A 23 9.30 3.70 -12.31
CA LEU A 23 9.76 4.48 -11.16
C LEU A 23 8.56 4.93 -10.33
N HIS A 24 8.69 4.78 -9.02
CA HIS A 24 7.67 5.24 -8.07
C HIS A 24 8.33 5.78 -6.80
N GLY A 25 7.57 6.49 -5.99
CA GLY A 25 8.08 7.09 -4.77
C GLY A 25 7.58 6.42 -3.49
N ILE A 26 6.97 5.25 -3.57
CA ILE A 26 6.53 4.50 -2.39
C ILE A 26 7.68 3.61 -1.93
N GLN A 27 8.59 4.17 -1.14
CA GLN A 27 9.78 3.45 -0.69
C GLN A 27 9.39 2.25 0.17
N GLY A 28 10.07 1.13 -0.07
CA GLY A 28 9.88 -0.10 0.68
C GLY A 28 8.95 -1.12 0.03
N ILE A 29 8.24 -0.75 -1.03
CA ILE A 29 7.40 -1.68 -1.79
C ILE A 29 7.69 -1.55 -3.28
N GLY A 30 7.33 -2.58 -4.04
CA GLY A 30 7.37 -2.51 -5.49
C GLY A 30 8.78 -2.30 -6.07
N ASP A 31 9.63 -3.30 -5.95
CA ASP A 31 11.00 -3.25 -6.48
C ASP A 31 11.09 -3.54 -7.98
N GLY A 32 9.95 -3.62 -8.67
CA GLY A 32 9.89 -3.94 -10.10
C GLY A 32 9.83 -5.42 -10.40
N SER A 33 9.75 -6.27 -9.38
CA SER A 33 9.64 -7.72 -9.54
C SER A 33 8.50 -8.28 -8.68
N LYS A 34 8.17 -9.56 -8.90
CA LYS A 34 7.21 -10.30 -8.07
C LYS A 34 7.92 -11.07 -6.96
N PHE A 35 9.14 -10.70 -6.66
CA PHE A 35 10.01 -11.37 -5.72
C PHE A 35 9.33 -11.55 -4.35
N LEU A 36 9.37 -12.76 -3.84
CA LEU A 36 8.80 -13.17 -2.55
C LEU A 36 7.27 -13.19 -2.48
N VAL A 37 6.56 -12.69 -3.47
CA VAL A 37 5.10 -12.72 -3.46
C VAL A 37 4.61 -13.93 -4.27
N ASP A 38 3.90 -14.83 -3.59
CA ASP A 38 3.22 -15.93 -4.27
C ASP A 38 1.82 -15.48 -4.67
N LEU A 39 1.64 -15.11 -5.93
CA LEU A 39 0.37 -14.59 -6.44
C LEU A 39 -0.78 -15.59 -6.33
N LYS A 40 -0.49 -16.88 -6.21
CA LYS A 40 -1.53 -17.90 -5.99
C LYS A 40 -2.21 -17.77 -4.64
N LYS A 41 -1.54 -17.12 -3.68
CA LYS A 41 -2.05 -16.92 -2.33
C LYS A 41 -2.65 -15.53 -2.12
N VAL A 42 -2.67 -14.71 -3.17
CA VAL A 42 -3.22 -13.35 -3.14
C VAL A 42 -4.61 -13.36 -3.74
N ASP A 43 -5.60 -12.90 -2.99
CA ASP A 43 -6.98 -12.87 -3.44
C ASP A 43 -7.31 -11.63 -4.26
N ASP A 44 -6.65 -10.50 -3.96
CA ASP A 44 -6.90 -9.25 -4.66
C ASP A 44 -5.63 -8.40 -4.64
N ILE A 45 -5.53 -7.43 -5.55
CA ILE A 45 -4.41 -6.51 -5.65
C ILE A 45 -4.95 -5.09 -5.71
N MET A 46 -4.48 -4.23 -4.81
CA MET A 46 -4.82 -2.81 -4.80
C MET A 46 -3.64 -2.00 -5.31
N VAL A 47 -3.91 -1.12 -6.25
CA VAL A 47 -2.90 -0.29 -6.91
C VAL A 47 -3.03 1.14 -6.39
N ILE A 48 -1.96 1.68 -5.81
CA ILE A 48 -1.95 3.01 -5.18
C ILE A 48 -0.86 3.86 -5.82
N SER A 49 -1.22 5.07 -6.25
CA SER A 49 -0.22 5.99 -6.81
C SER A 49 0.68 6.55 -5.71
N THR A 50 1.90 6.91 -6.09
CA THR A 50 2.84 7.57 -5.18
C THR A 50 2.24 8.84 -4.58
N GLU A 51 1.57 9.64 -5.39
CA GLU A 51 0.96 10.89 -4.94
C GLU A 51 -0.11 10.64 -3.88
N ASP A 52 -1.00 9.69 -4.13
CA ASP A 52 -2.06 9.34 -3.19
C ASP A 52 -1.49 8.76 -1.89
N ALA A 53 -0.45 7.94 -1.98
CA ALA A 53 0.22 7.38 -0.80
C ALA A 53 0.84 8.48 0.07
N LYS A 54 1.51 9.45 -0.55
CA LYS A 54 2.09 10.59 0.16
C LYS A 54 1.02 11.46 0.81
N SER A 55 -0.07 11.71 0.09
CA SER A 55 -1.18 12.50 0.61
C SER A 55 -1.79 11.83 1.84
N ARG A 56 -2.01 10.51 1.78
CA ARG A 56 -2.57 9.77 2.91
C ARG A 56 -1.60 9.72 4.09
N MET A 57 -0.30 9.57 3.82
CA MET A 57 0.74 9.66 4.86
C MET A 57 0.66 10.99 5.60
N LYS A 58 0.56 12.10 4.88
CA LYS A 58 0.46 13.43 5.50
C LYS A 58 -0.78 13.56 6.37
N GLN A 59 -1.92 13.01 5.94
CA GLN A 59 -3.14 13.00 6.73
C GLN A 59 -2.96 12.20 8.03
N LEU A 60 -2.31 11.05 7.96
CA LEU A 60 -2.04 10.22 9.14
C LEU A 60 -1.12 10.93 10.12
N ILE A 61 -0.07 11.59 9.63
CA ILE A 61 0.82 12.39 10.46
C ILE A 61 0.03 13.49 11.18
N GLY A 62 -0.90 14.12 10.48
CA GLY A 62 -1.77 15.14 11.07
C GLY A 62 -2.66 14.63 12.20
N THR A 63 -2.94 13.33 12.24
CA THR A 63 -3.72 12.71 13.34
C THR A 63 -2.83 12.20 14.47
N GLY A 64 -1.51 12.38 14.39
CA GLY A 64 -0.57 11.92 15.41
C GLY A 64 0.16 10.63 15.10
N LEU A 65 -0.07 10.04 13.92
CA LEU A 65 0.60 8.80 13.49
C LEU A 65 1.77 9.15 12.56
N LEU A 66 2.98 9.22 13.12
CA LEU A 66 4.18 9.52 12.33
C LEU A 66 4.66 8.26 11.61
N VAL A 67 4.10 8.02 10.44
CA VAL A 67 4.33 6.81 9.63
C VAL A 67 4.93 7.16 8.27
N GLY A 68 5.49 6.15 7.60
CA GLY A 68 6.11 6.31 6.29
C GLY A 68 5.14 6.28 5.12
N ILE A 69 5.68 6.43 3.90
CA ILE A 69 4.90 6.49 2.67
C ILE A 69 4.19 5.15 2.40
N SER A 70 4.87 4.03 2.63
CA SER A 70 4.27 2.70 2.43
C SER A 70 3.10 2.47 3.39
N SER A 71 3.16 3.03 4.60
CA SER A 71 2.04 2.99 5.54
C SER A 71 0.85 3.76 5.00
N GLY A 72 1.09 4.93 4.40
CA GLY A 72 0.05 5.69 3.71
C GLY A 72 -0.61 4.88 2.60
N ALA A 73 0.20 4.19 1.81
CA ALA A 73 -0.30 3.32 0.75
C ALA A 73 -1.15 2.18 1.31
N ASN A 74 -0.68 1.51 2.36
CA ASN A 74 -1.39 0.40 2.97
C ASN A 74 -2.73 0.82 3.58
N VAL A 75 -2.76 1.94 4.29
CA VAL A 75 -4.01 2.44 4.88
C VAL A 75 -5.00 2.83 3.78
N LEU A 76 -4.54 3.55 2.77
CA LEU A 76 -5.41 3.96 1.66
C LEU A 76 -5.95 2.75 0.89
N ALA A 77 -5.10 1.76 0.62
CA ALA A 77 -5.52 0.53 -0.04
C ALA A 77 -6.59 -0.20 0.79
N SER A 78 -6.39 -0.28 2.11
CA SER A 78 -7.36 -0.89 3.02
C SER A 78 -8.70 -0.16 2.98
N GLU A 79 -8.68 1.16 3.02
CA GLU A 79 -9.89 1.99 2.97
C GLU A 79 -10.64 1.79 1.65
N ARG A 80 -9.92 1.80 0.52
CA ARG A 80 -10.53 1.59 -0.80
C ARG A 80 -11.09 0.18 -0.96
N TRP A 81 -10.38 -0.82 -0.44
CA TRP A 81 -10.83 -2.21 -0.50
C TRP A 81 -12.11 -2.41 0.33
N ILE A 82 -12.17 -1.83 1.52
CA ILE A 82 -13.36 -1.85 2.38
C ILE A 82 -14.55 -1.22 1.66
N GLU A 83 -14.34 -0.09 1.03
CA GLU A 83 -15.38 0.63 0.28
C GLU A 83 -15.92 -0.20 -0.89
N GLN A 84 -15.03 -0.92 -1.59
CA GLN A 84 -15.41 -1.76 -2.73
C GLN A 84 -16.09 -3.06 -2.33
N ASN A 85 -15.71 -3.66 -1.22
CA ASN A 85 -16.11 -5.02 -0.85
C ASN A 85 -17.06 -5.12 0.35
N ASP A 86 -17.19 -4.04 1.12
CA ASP A 86 -18.10 -3.97 2.29
C ASP A 86 -17.99 -5.21 3.18
N PRO A 87 -16.80 -5.54 3.72
CA PRO A 87 -16.60 -6.77 4.47
C PRO A 87 -17.25 -6.72 5.84
N ASP A 88 -17.70 -7.88 6.33
CA ASP A 88 -18.28 -8.02 7.68
C ASP A 88 -17.22 -8.17 8.76
N GLY A 89 -16.01 -8.46 8.38
CA GLY A 89 -14.94 -8.82 9.31
C GLY A 89 -13.97 -7.67 9.60
N ILE A 90 -12.89 -8.04 10.27
CA ILE A 90 -11.80 -7.13 10.62
C ILE A 90 -10.82 -7.06 9.45
N VAL A 91 -10.40 -5.85 9.11
CA VAL A 91 -9.37 -5.60 8.10
C VAL A 91 -8.10 -5.17 8.84
N VAL A 92 -7.00 -5.87 8.56
CA VAL A 92 -5.70 -5.61 9.20
C VAL A 92 -4.70 -5.15 8.16
N THR A 93 -3.94 -4.12 8.47
CA THR A 93 -2.83 -3.68 7.65
C THR A 93 -1.62 -3.37 8.53
N ILE A 94 -0.47 -3.14 7.90
CA ILE A 94 0.79 -2.93 8.62
C ILE A 94 1.28 -1.50 8.38
N LEU A 95 1.67 -0.82 9.45
CA LEU A 95 2.37 0.45 9.40
C LEU A 95 3.87 0.11 9.48
N CYS A 96 4.50 0.05 8.32
CA CYS A 96 5.81 -0.59 8.16
C CYS A 96 6.96 0.14 8.83
N ASP A 97 6.95 1.48 8.81
CA ASP A 97 8.02 2.28 9.41
C ASP A 97 7.53 3.67 9.79
N ARG A 98 8.44 4.47 10.37
CA ARG A 98 8.10 5.79 10.88
C ARG A 98 8.35 6.87 9.84
N GLY A 99 7.55 7.93 9.92
CA GLY A 99 7.53 9.01 8.94
C GLY A 99 8.76 9.91 8.95
N GLU A 100 9.51 10.00 10.07
CA GLU A 100 10.70 10.83 10.12
C GLU A 100 11.77 10.45 9.11
N ARG A 101 11.75 9.22 8.62
CA ARG A 101 12.67 8.76 7.58
C ARG A 101 12.39 9.39 6.21
N TYR A 102 11.23 10.00 6.06
CA TYR A 102 10.72 10.48 4.77
C TYR A 102 10.38 11.96 4.77
N LEU A 103 10.85 12.72 5.77
CA LEU A 103 10.52 14.14 5.89
C LEU A 103 10.93 14.93 4.64
N SER A 104 12.05 14.57 4.03
CA SER A 104 12.50 15.21 2.79
C SER A 104 11.61 14.89 1.58
N CYS A 105 10.72 13.91 1.68
CA CYS A 105 9.83 13.50 0.62
C CYS A 105 8.44 14.13 0.74
N MET A 106 8.21 14.89 1.81
CA MET A 106 6.91 15.56 2.04
C MET A 106 6.83 16.96 1.36
#